data_612f7775e78c63119b8e77c415d409cc
#
_entry.id   612f7775e78c63119b8e77c415d409cc
#
_cell.length_a   1.000
_cell.length_b   1.000
_cell.length_c   1.000
_cell.angle_alpha   90.00
_cell.angle_beta   90.00
_cell.angle_gamma   90.00
#
_symmetry.space_group_name_H-M   'P 1'
#
loop_
_entity.id
_entity.type
_entity.pdbx_description
1 polymer ?
#
loop_
_entity_poly.entity_id
_entity_poly.type
_entity_poly.pdbx_seq_one_letter_code
_entity_poly.pdbx_strand_id
1 'polypeptide(L)'
;MRLLETTPLFIIGLVILALMLAGVELGYRGQGWLRRNQDRTEAGKGGQDHLLSAVLGLLALLLGFTFSMALDRYEARRDLVLQEANAIGTTWLRTRLLEEPNRAAMSGLLRAYVDARLAWSETGASKADLAQTEALQQKLWTVTGAAMRTDPSPQLSRGVMDAMNQSFDLASARTAARLAHIPGHVLGILLLFAALSAVMLGYILADNGKPHRIATMLLLVLLTLALVAILDLDRPRSGGIQVSQQPLDDLRGSIAADRSP
;
A
#
# COMPACT_ATOMS: atom_id res chain seq x y z
N MET A 1 5.42 -13.12 -3.73
CA MET A 1 4.80 -12.00 -3.03
C MET A 1 4.40 -12.34 -1.58
N ARG A 2 3.77 -13.48 -1.29
CA ARG A 2 3.39 -13.83 0.10
C ARG A 2 4.54 -13.76 1.12
N LEU A 3 5.76 -14.11 0.75
CA LEU A 3 6.94 -14.01 1.64
C LEU A 3 7.27 -12.54 2.00
N LEU A 4 7.09 -11.61 1.06
CA LEU A 4 7.32 -10.19 1.34
C LEU A 4 6.26 -9.60 2.28
N GLU A 5 5.02 -10.09 2.27
CA GLU A 5 3.93 -9.60 3.13
C GLU A 5 4.06 -10.07 4.59
N THR A 6 4.61 -11.27 4.80
CA THR A 6 4.72 -11.89 6.13
C THR A 6 6.04 -11.59 6.85
N THR A 7 7.09 -11.22 6.10
CA THR A 7 8.41 -10.95 6.69
C THR A 7 8.46 -9.53 7.27
N PRO A 8 8.94 -9.34 8.51
CA PRO A 8 9.12 -8.02 9.09
C PRO A 8 10.01 -7.11 8.22
N LEU A 9 9.64 -5.84 8.08
CA LEU A 9 10.35 -4.87 7.21
C LEU A 9 11.81 -4.71 7.56
N PHE A 10 12.17 -4.76 8.86
CA PHE A 10 13.56 -4.65 9.28
C PHE A 10 14.43 -5.81 8.76
N ILE A 11 13.88 -7.03 8.68
CA ILE A 11 14.58 -8.19 8.11
C ILE A 11 14.81 -7.97 6.61
N ILE A 12 13.81 -7.48 5.89
CA ILE A 12 13.95 -7.16 4.47
C ILE A 12 14.99 -6.07 4.27
N GLY A 13 14.97 -5.03 5.10
CA GLY A 13 15.98 -3.97 5.07
C GLY A 13 17.40 -4.52 5.30
N LEU A 14 17.56 -5.41 6.27
CA LEU A 14 18.85 -6.07 6.52
C LEU A 14 19.32 -6.93 5.34
N VAL A 15 18.40 -7.67 4.70
CA VAL A 15 18.72 -8.49 3.53
C VAL A 15 19.12 -7.61 2.35
N ILE A 16 18.40 -6.52 2.09
CA ILE A 16 18.74 -5.55 1.03
C ILE A 16 20.10 -4.93 1.30
N LEU A 17 20.36 -4.47 2.52
CA LEU A 17 21.65 -3.90 2.91
C LEU A 17 22.78 -4.91 2.74
N ALA A 18 22.58 -6.13 3.20
CA ALA A 18 23.57 -7.21 3.04
C ALA A 18 23.85 -7.52 1.56
N LEU A 19 22.82 -7.56 0.73
CA LEU A 19 22.95 -7.74 -0.72
C LEU A 19 23.77 -6.61 -1.36
N MET A 20 23.50 -5.36 -0.99
CA MET A 20 24.23 -4.20 -1.49
C MET A 20 25.68 -4.18 -1.01
N LEU A 21 25.94 -4.54 0.27
CA LEU A 21 27.29 -4.66 0.80
C LEU A 21 28.07 -5.78 0.08
N ALA A 22 27.44 -6.92 -0.17
CA ALA A 22 28.02 -7.99 -0.97
C ALA A 22 28.33 -7.53 -2.41
N GLY A 23 27.45 -6.72 -3.00
CA GLY A 23 27.67 -6.09 -4.30
C GLY A 23 28.91 -5.21 -4.32
N VAL A 24 29.06 -4.31 -3.34
CA VAL A 24 30.26 -3.47 -3.20
C VAL A 24 31.52 -4.33 -3.05
N GLU A 25 31.50 -5.38 -2.24
CA GLU A 25 32.63 -6.27 -2.04
C GLU A 25 32.98 -7.06 -3.30
N LEU A 26 31.97 -7.52 -4.07
CA LEU A 26 32.18 -8.17 -5.37
C LEU A 26 32.83 -7.23 -6.38
N GLY A 27 32.36 -5.98 -6.45
CA GLY A 27 32.96 -4.96 -7.30
C GLY A 27 34.40 -4.67 -6.93
N TYR A 28 34.67 -4.51 -5.64
CA TYR A 28 36.01 -4.27 -5.09
C TYR A 28 37.00 -5.39 -5.43
N ARG A 29 36.58 -6.65 -5.21
CA ARG A 29 37.42 -7.84 -5.52
C ARG A 29 37.58 -8.05 -7.01
N GLY A 30 36.51 -7.81 -7.79
CA GLY A 30 36.54 -7.96 -9.25
C GLY A 30 37.59 -7.06 -9.90
N GLN A 31 37.70 -5.81 -9.44
CA GLN A 31 38.74 -4.92 -9.93
C GLN A 31 40.15 -5.37 -9.51
N GLY A 32 40.34 -5.84 -8.30
CA GLY A 32 41.64 -6.36 -7.87
C GLY A 32 42.12 -7.54 -8.72
N TRP A 33 41.19 -8.38 -9.20
CA TRP A 33 41.49 -9.50 -10.10
C TRP A 33 41.84 -9.03 -11.53
N LEU A 34 41.06 -8.07 -12.08
CA LEU A 34 41.31 -7.49 -13.41
C LEU A 34 42.66 -6.75 -13.47
N ARG A 35 43.03 -6.02 -12.43
CA ARG A 35 44.33 -5.32 -12.32
C ARG A 35 45.54 -6.24 -12.32
N ARG A 36 45.40 -7.47 -11.89
CA ARG A 36 46.50 -8.46 -11.95
C ARG A 36 46.86 -8.86 -13.37
N ASN A 37 45.93 -8.64 -14.32
CA ASN A 37 46.05 -9.11 -15.72
C ASN A 37 46.27 -8.00 -16.74
N GLN A 38 46.31 -6.73 -16.38
CA GLN A 38 46.46 -5.60 -17.32
C GLN A 38 47.59 -4.66 -16.93
N ASP A 39 48.47 -4.37 -17.88
CA ASP A 39 49.46 -3.30 -17.78
C ASP A 39 48.77 -1.92 -17.72
N ARG A 40 49.27 -1.08 -16.80
CA ARG A 40 48.71 0.24 -16.47
C ARG A 40 48.64 1.16 -17.68
N THR A 41 47.46 1.45 -18.18
CA THR A 41 47.21 2.66 -18.96
C THR A 41 46.37 3.63 -18.08
N GLU A 42 46.93 4.78 -17.76
CA GLU A 42 46.33 5.83 -16.88
C GLU A 42 45.16 6.58 -17.54
N ALA A 43 44.74 6.23 -18.75
CA ALA A 43 43.81 6.99 -19.57
C ALA A 43 42.33 6.89 -19.22
N GLY A 44 41.93 6.19 -18.13
CA GLY A 44 40.52 5.87 -17.86
C GLY A 44 39.88 6.52 -16.63
N LYS A 45 40.62 7.22 -15.77
CA LYS A 45 40.14 7.59 -14.42
C LYS A 45 38.97 8.58 -14.37
N GLY A 46 38.87 9.52 -15.29
CA GLY A 46 37.81 10.54 -15.28
C GLY A 46 36.45 10.05 -15.81
N GLY A 47 36.43 9.04 -16.68
CA GLY A 47 35.19 8.53 -17.30
C GLY A 47 34.34 7.66 -16.36
N GLN A 48 34.96 6.97 -15.42
CA GLN A 48 34.28 6.03 -14.52
C GLN A 48 33.44 6.75 -13.46
N ASP A 49 33.89 7.90 -12.95
CA ASP A 49 33.15 8.71 -11.98
C ASP A 49 31.88 9.31 -12.61
N HIS A 50 31.95 9.71 -13.87
CA HIS A 50 30.79 10.21 -14.62
C HIS A 50 29.76 9.10 -14.87
N LEU A 51 30.21 7.88 -15.19
CA LEU A 51 29.34 6.72 -15.36
C LEU A 51 28.62 6.37 -14.03
N LEU A 52 29.33 6.36 -12.91
CA LEU A 52 28.72 6.11 -11.59
C LEU A 52 27.65 7.17 -11.27
N SER A 53 27.98 8.44 -11.51
CA SER A 53 27.02 9.53 -11.26
C SER A 53 25.77 9.38 -12.13
N ALA A 54 25.91 8.99 -13.41
CA ALA A 54 24.78 8.72 -14.30
C ALA A 54 23.93 7.54 -13.81
N VAL A 55 24.56 6.43 -13.38
CA VAL A 55 23.87 5.24 -12.86
C VAL A 55 23.13 5.56 -11.56
N LEU A 56 23.77 6.26 -10.63
CA LEU A 56 23.11 6.68 -9.39
C LEU A 56 21.97 7.67 -9.65
N GLY A 57 22.12 8.58 -10.63
CA GLY A 57 21.07 9.49 -11.06
C GLY A 57 19.87 8.74 -11.64
N LEU A 58 20.10 7.72 -12.47
CA LEU A 58 19.03 6.86 -12.99
C LEU A 58 18.36 6.04 -11.88
N LEU A 59 19.15 5.51 -10.93
CA LEU A 59 18.60 4.82 -9.76
C LEU A 59 17.72 5.76 -8.92
N ALA A 60 18.17 6.99 -8.68
CA ALA A 60 17.39 7.99 -7.94
C ALA A 60 16.06 8.30 -8.65
N LEU A 61 16.07 8.41 -9.98
CA LEU A 61 14.88 8.61 -10.79
C LEU A 61 13.90 7.42 -10.68
N LEU A 62 14.40 6.19 -10.79
CA LEU A 62 13.58 4.98 -10.63
C LEU A 62 13.00 4.88 -9.22
N LEU A 63 13.78 5.20 -8.18
CA LEU A 63 13.31 5.27 -6.80
C LEU A 63 12.19 6.31 -6.66
N GLY A 64 12.36 7.50 -7.23
CA GLY A 64 11.36 8.58 -7.18
C GLY A 64 10.04 8.17 -7.81
N PHE A 65 10.05 7.59 -9.01
CA PHE A 65 8.84 7.10 -9.67
C PHE A 65 8.17 5.95 -8.91
N THR A 66 8.96 5.02 -8.38
CA THR A 66 8.40 3.89 -7.64
C THR A 66 7.82 4.34 -6.30
N PHE A 67 8.47 5.32 -5.64
CA PHE A 67 7.96 5.94 -4.42
C PHE A 67 6.63 6.68 -4.68
N SER A 68 6.56 7.48 -5.76
CA SER A 68 5.32 8.15 -6.15
C SER A 68 4.19 7.15 -6.39
N MET A 69 4.46 6.07 -7.13
CA MET A 69 3.47 5.01 -7.36
C MET A 69 3.00 4.34 -6.05
N ALA A 70 3.91 4.12 -5.08
CA ALA A 70 3.56 3.56 -3.78
C ALA A 70 2.71 4.53 -2.96
N LEU A 71 3.05 5.83 -2.99
CA LEU A 71 2.31 6.89 -2.31
C LEU A 71 0.90 7.05 -2.88
N ASP A 72 0.75 7.10 -4.20
CA ASP A 72 -0.55 7.18 -4.87
C ASP A 72 -1.48 6.03 -4.45
N ARG A 73 -0.93 4.80 -4.33
CA ARG A 73 -1.69 3.63 -3.85
C ARG A 73 -2.11 3.76 -2.39
N TYR A 74 -1.22 4.28 -1.55
CA TYR A 74 -1.53 4.53 -0.14
C TYR A 74 -2.64 5.58 -0.01
N GLU A 75 -2.55 6.69 -0.74
CA GLU A 75 -3.56 7.75 -0.75
C GLU A 75 -4.90 7.23 -1.27
N ALA A 76 -4.92 6.50 -2.37
CA ALA A 76 -6.14 5.88 -2.89
C ALA A 76 -6.81 4.95 -1.86
N ARG A 77 -6.03 4.15 -1.13
CA ARG A 77 -6.58 3.31 -0.05
C ARG A 77 -7.16 4.14 1.10
N ARG A 78 -6.50 5.23 1.48
CA ARG A 78 -6.96 6.15 2.52
C ARG A 78 -8.25 6.86 2.13
N ASP A 79 -8.32 7.38 0.92
CA ASP A 79 -9.49 8.07 0.39
C ASP A 79 -10.71 7.15 0.30
N LEU A 80 -10.52 5.89 -0.09
CA LEU A 80 -11.61 4.92 -0.15
C LEU A 80 -12.19 4.59 1.24
N VAL A 81 -11.41 4.66 2.32
CA VAL A 81 -11.97 4.51 3.69
C VAL A 81 -12.92 5.66 4.01
N LEU A 82 -12.51 6.89 3.71
CA LEU A 82 -13.33 8.08 3.94
C LEU A 82 -14.60 8.06 3.08
N GLN A 83 -14.47 7.74 1.80
CA GLN A 83 -15.60 7.67 0.87
C GLN A 83 -16.60 6.59 1.29
N GLU A 84 -16.15 5.39 1.68
CA GLU A 84 -17.00 4.32 2.16
C GLU A 84 -17.75 4.74 3.44
N ALA A 85 -17.05 5.35 4.41
CA ALA A 85 -17.70 5.84 5.62
C ALA A 85 -18.78 6.88 5.31
N ASN A 86 -18.51 7.83 4.41
CA ASN A 86 -19.48 8.84 3.98
C ASN A 86 -20.69 8.24 3.27
N ALA A 87 -20.47 7.25 2.39
CA ALA A 87 -21.58 6.58 1.67
C ALA A 87 -22.47 5.80 2.63
N ILE A 88 -21.89 5.05 3.56
CA ILE A 88 -22.66 4.33 4.60
C ILE A 88 -23.40 5.33 5.50
N GLY A 89 -22.74 6.43 5.89
CA GLY A 89 -23.38 7.51 6.67
C GLY A 89 -24.59 8.13 5.93
N THR A 90 -24.45 8.38 4.63
CA THR A 90 -25.57 8.85 3.80
C THR A 90 -26.69 7.82 3.72
N THR A 91 -26.34 6.53 3.59
CA THR A 91 -27.31 5.43 3.59
C THR A 91 -28.05 5.38 4.93
N TRP A 92 -27.33 5.54 6.04
CA TRP A 92 -27.91 5.62 7.39
C TRP A 92 -28.92 6.76 7.51
N LEU A 93 -28.57 7.98 7.12
CA LEU A 93 -29.45 9.15 7.20
C LEU A 93 -30.69 8.99 6.35
N ARG A 94 -30.58 8.42 5.14
CA ARG A 94 -31.72 8.17 4.25
C ARG A 94 -32.62 7.05 4.78
N THR A 95 -32.04 6.01 5.39
CA THR A 95 -32.80 4.91 6.04
C THR A 95 -33.72 5.44 7.13
N ARG A 96 -33.35 6.49 7.83
CA ARG A 96 -34.16 7.10 8.88
C ARG A 96 -35.41 7.81 8.38
N LEU A 97 -35.48 8.10 7.10
CA LEU A 97 -36.66 8.66 6.47
C LEU A 97 -37.71 7.59 6.11
N LEU A 98 -37.36 6.31 6.23
CA LEU A 98 -38.30 5.21 5.97
C LEU A 98 -39.27 5.04 7.15
N GLU A 99 -40.44 4.46 6.82
CA GLU A 99 -41.43 4.07 7.82
C GLU A 99 -41.05 2.73 8.52
N GLU A 100 -41.61 2.52 9.70
CA GLU A 100 -41.52 1.23 10.38
C GLU A 100 -42.40 0.17 9.64
N PRO A 101 -41.99 -1.11 9.61
CA PRO A 101 -40.81 -1.71 10.32
C PRO A 101 -39.50 -1.67 9.52
N ASN A 102 -39.50 -1.13 8.29
CA ASN A 102 -38.36 -1.14 7.41
C ASN A 102 -37.19 -0.33 7.97
N ARG A 103 -37.45 0.81 8.61
CA ARG A 103 -36.44 1.66 9.27
C ARG A 103 -35.65 0.86 10.30
N ALA A 104 -36.33 0.17 11.23
CA ALA A 104 -35.66 -0.60 12.27
C ALA A 104 -34.83 -1.76 11.71
N ALA A 105 -35.38 -2.49 10.72
CA ALA A 105 -34.69 -3.61 10.08
C ALA A 105 -33.41 -3.15 9.37
N MET A 106 -33.48 -2.08 8.57
CA MET A 106 -32.30 -1.53 7.85
C MET A 106 -31.28 -0.95 8.82
N SER A 107 -31.73 -0.22 9.84
CA SER A 107 -30.82 0.38 10.84
C SER A 107 -30.03 -0.70 11.58
N GLY A 108 -30.64 -1.81 11.96
CA GLY A 108 -29.95 -2.96 12.58
C GLY A 108 -28.91 -3.59 11.65
N LEU A 109 -29.27 -3.78 10.38
CA LEU A 109 -28.35 -4.35 9.38
C LEU A 109 -27.19 -3.41 9.05
N LEU A 110 -27.41 -2.10 8.96
CA LEU A 110 -26.35 -1.13 8.71
C LEU A 110 -25.34 -1.05 9.85
N ARG A 111 -25.78 -1.14 11.12
CA ARG A 111 -24.87 -1.27 12.28
C ARG A 111 -23.98 -2.50 12.14
N ALA A 112 -24.59 -3.66 11.91
CA ALA A 112 -23.83 -4.90 11.69
C ALA A 112 -22.88 -4.81 10.48
N TYR A 113 -23.29 -4.08 9.44
CA TYR A 113 -22.47 -3.88 8.26
C TYR A 113 -21.23 -3.03 8.57
N VAL A 114 -21.36 -1.91 9.30
CA VAL A 114 -20.22 -1.09 9.74
C VAL A 114 -19.24 -1.91 10.59
N ASP A 115 -19.76 -2.69 11.54
CA ASP A 115 -18.93 -3.57 12.37
C ASP A 115 -18.19 -4.63 11.54
N ALA A 116 -18.84 -5.23 10.56
CA ALA A 116 -18.21 -6.18 9.65
C ALA A 116 -17.12 -5.52 8.77
N ARG A 117 -17.33 -4.27 8.33
CA ARG A 117 -16.34 -3.52 7.55
C ARG A 117 -15.12 -3.11 8.38
N LEU A 118 -15.30 -2.81 9.66
CA LEU A 118 -14.20 -2.58 10.60
C LEU A 118 -13.43 -3.88 10.88
N ALA A 119 -14.13 -4.98 11.22
CA ALA A 119 -13.51 -6.28 11.43
C ALA A 119 -12.70 -6.75 10.22
N TRP A 120 -13.26 -6.60 8.99
CA TRP A 120 -12.54 -6.88 7.75
C TRP A 120 -11.24 -6.07 7.64
N SER A 121 -11.23 -4.82 8.11
CA SER A 121 -10.03 -3.99 8.08
C SER A 121 -8.96 -4.50 9.06
N GLU A 122 -9.35 -5.05 10.20
CA GLU A 122 -8.45 -5.51 11.29
C GLU A 122 -7.87 -6.91 11.06
N THR A 123 -8.68 -7.85 10.59
CA THR A 123 -8.35 -9.28 10.53
C THR A 123 -7.51 -9.71 9.31
N GLY A 124 -7.17 -8.81 8.39
CA GLY A 124 -6.39 -9.18 7.20
C GLY A 124 -7.24 -9.53 5.97
N ALA A 125 -8.53 -9.21 5.98
CA ALA A 125 -9.48 -9.51 4.91
C ALA A 125 -9.59 -11.03 4.64
N SER A 126 -9.87 -11.78 5.68
CA SER A 126 -10.10 -13.22 5.53
C SER A 126 -11.28 -13.49 4.59
N LYS A 127 -11.31 -14.68 4.00
CA LYS A 127 -12.46 -15.09 3.17
C LYS A 127 -13.77 -15.08 3.99
N ALA A 128 -13.70 -15.35 5.30
CA ALA A 128 -14.84 -15.31 6.18
C ALA A 128 -15.41 -13.90 6.34
N ASP A 129 -14.55 -12.88 6.51
CA ASP A 129 -14.97 -11.49 6.63
C ASP A 129 -15.62 -10.96 5.34
N LEU A 130 -15.08 -11.37 4.19
CA LEU A 130 -15.69 -11.05 2.89
C LEU A 130 -17.06 -11.70 2.76
N ALA A 131 -17.20 -12.98 3.07
CA ALA A 131 -18.47 -13.68 3.02
C ALA A 131 -19.52 -13.09 3.99
N GLN A 132 -19.09 -12.63 5.18
CA GLN A 132 -19.96 -11.94 6.13
C GLN A 132 -20.44 -10.60 5.57
N THR A 133 -19.53 -9.83 4.96
CA THR A 133 -19.86 -8.56 4.29
C THR A 133 -20.89 -8.78 3.17
N GLU A 134 -20.65 -9.76 2.30
CA GLU A 134 -21.56 -10.12 1.19
C GLU A 134 -22.95 -10.55 1.69
N ALA A 135 -22.99 -11.38 2.75
CA ALA A 135 -24.25 -11.81 3.35
C ALA A 135 -25.07 -10.65 3.92
N LEU A 136 -24.38 -9.65 4.51
CA LEU A 136 -25.04 -8.45 5.03
C LEU A 136 -25.53 -7.56 3.88
N GLN A 137 -24.76 -7.42 2.80
CA GLN A 137 -25.18 -6.71 1.59
C GLN A 137 -26.44 -7.33 0.97
N GLN A 138 -26.52 -8.66 0.88
CA GLN A 138 -27.71 -9.36 0.38
C GLN A 138 -28.93 -9.12 1.25
N LYS A 139 -28.76 -9.16 2.59
CA LYS A 139 -29.86 -8.87 3.53
C LYS A 139 -30.34 -7.41 3.39
N LEU A 140 -29.40 -6.47 3.37
CA LEU A 140 -29.71 -5.05 3.15
C LEU A 140 -30.47 -4.84 1.85
N TRP A 141 -30.02 -5.45 0.77
CA TRP A 141 -30.69 -5.38 -0.54
C TRP A 141 -32.12 -5.95 -0.49
N THR A 142 -32.32 -7.07 0.19
CA THR A 142 -33.64 -7.72 0.35
C THR A 142 -34.60 -6.81 1.09
N VAL A 143 -34.17 -6.21 2.22
CA VAL A 143 -34.98 -5.30 3.02
C VAL A 143 -35.29 -4.01 2.27
N THR A 144 -34.31 -3.47 1.52
CA THR A 144 -34.53 -2.30 0.64
C THR A 144 -35.59 -2.61 -0.40
N GLY A 145 -35.50 -3.75 -1.08
CA GLY A 145 -36.52 -4.16 -2.05
C GLY A 145 -37.92 -4.37 -1.44
N ALA A 146 -38.01 -4.80 -0.18
CA ALA A 146 -39.27 -4.87 0.54
C ALA A 146 -39.80 -3.47 0.88
N ALA A 147 -38.96 -2.58 1.39
CA ALA A 147 -39.29 -1.19 1.69
C ALA A 147 -39.86 -0.46 0.44
N MET A 148 -39.19 -0.64 -0.72
CA MET A 148 -39.63 -0.02 -1.98
C MET A 148 -41.01 -0.45 -2.43
N ARG A 149 -41.47 -1.65 -2.10
CA ARG A 149 -42.82 -2.13 -2.45
C ARG A 149 -43.91 -1.56 -1.56
N THR A 150 -43.57 -1.11 -0.38
CA THR A 150 -44.51 -0.58 0.62
C THR A 150 -44.43 0.93 0.77
N ASP A 151 -43.37 1.57 0.27
CA ASP A 151 -43.13 3.01 0.40
C ASP A 151 -44.03 3.80 -0.56
N PRO A 152 -44.81 4.78 -0.07
CA PRO A 152 -45.63 5.67 -0.89
C PRO A 152 -44.79 6.71 -1.67
N SER A 153 -43.47 6.86 -1.36
CA SER A 153 -42.59 7.83 -1.99
C SER A 153 -41.51 7.16 -2.86
N PRO A 154 -41.74 7.00 -4.17
CA PRO A 154 -40.75 6.42 -5.10
C PRO A 154 -39.40 7.16 -5.11
N GLN A 155 -39.41 8.47 -4.83
CA GLN A 155 -38.19 9.30 -4.80
C GLN A 155 -37.31 8.96 -3.60
N LEU A 156 -37.90 8.75 -2.42
CA LEU A 156 -37.20 8.35 -1.20
C LEU A 156 -36.58 6.96 -1.36
N SER A 157 -37.40 6.00 -1.81
CA SER A 157 -36.94 4.63 -2.07
C SER A 157 -35.77 4.57 -3.03
N ARG A 158 -35.83 5.34 -4.14
CA ARG A 158 -34.72 5.46 -5.09
C ARG A 158 -33.48 6.04 -4.41
N GLY A 159 -33.64 7.11 -3.61
CA GLY A 159 -32.54 7.73 -2.87
C GLY A 159 -31.83 6.79 -1.91
N VAL A 160 -32.59 5.93 -1.21
CA VAL A 160 -32.01 4.89 -0.31
C VAL A 160 -31.25 3.85 -1.12
N MET A 161 -31.82 3.37 -2.23
CA MET A 161 -31.19 2.38 -3.10
C MET A 161 -29.89 2.89 -3.71
N ASP A 162 -29.88 4.14 -4.20
CA ASP A 162 -28.68 4.75 -4.79
C ASP A 162 -27.55 4.89 -3.76
N ALA A 163 -27.88 5.33 -2.53
CA ALA A 163 -26.88 5.43 -1.46
C ALA A 163 -26.32 4.07 -1.04
N MET A 164 -27.16 3.04 -1.02
CA MET A 164 -26.76 1.68 -0.71
C MET A 164 -25.85 1.09 -1.80
N ASN A 165 -26.19 1.27 -3.07
CA ASN A 165 -25.34 0.87 -4.19
C ASN A 165 -23.97 1.53 -4.08
N GLN A 166 -23.93 2.85 -3.84
CA GLN A 166 -22.67 3.55 -3.65
C GLN A 166 -21.84 2.97 -2.49
N SER A 167 -22.49 2.60 -1.37
CA SER A 167 -21.81 1.97 -0.24
C SER A 167 -21.20 0.61 -0.62
N PHE A 168 -21.89 -0.19 -1.42
CA PHE A 168 -21.42 -1.50 -1.88
C PHE A 168 -20.30 -1.39 -2.91
N ASP A 169 -20.44 -0.43 -3.85
CA ASP A 169 -19.40 -0.16 -4.85
C ASP A 169 -18.10 0.31 -4.20
N LEU A 170 -18.18 1.17 -3.18
CA LEU A 170 -17.00 1.63 -2.44
C LEU A 170 -16.37 0.51 -1.58
N ALA A 171 -17.17 -0.38 -1.00
CA ALA A 171 -16.65 -1.56 -0.33
C ALA A 171 -15.87 -2.47 -1.28
N SER A 172 -16.39 -2.66 -2.50
CA SER A 172 -15.73 -3.42 -3.56
C SER A 172 -14.46 -2.74 -4.05
N ALA A 173 -14.51 -1.43 -4.30
CA ALA A 173 -13.35 -0.63 -4.71
C ALA A 173 -12.25 -0.68 -3.64
N ARG A 174 -12.60 -0.57 -2.36
CA ARG A 174 -11.65 -0.67 -1.24
C ARG A 174 -11.01 -2.07 -1.16
N THR A 175 -11.78 -3.12 -1.43
CA THR A 175 -11.26 -4.48 -1.49
C THR A 175 -10.26 -4.63 -2.64
N ALA A 176 -10.57 -4.13 -3.82
CA ALA A 176 -9.69 -4.11 -4.98
C ALA A 176 -8.40 -3.31 -4.72
N ALA A 177 -8.52 -2.10 -4.14
CA ALA A 177 -7.37 -1.26 -3.81
C ALA A 177 -6.43 -1.89 -2.77
N ARG A 178 -6.97 -2.70 -1.86
CA ARG A 178 -6.17 -3.45 -0.89
C ARG A 178 -5.33 -4.56 -1.54
N LEU A 179 -5.88 -5.22 -2.56
CA LEU A 179 -5.19 -6.28 -3.31
C LEU A 179 -4.21 -5.72 -4.35
N ALA A 180 -4.33 -4.45 -4.69
CA ALA A 180 -3.44 -3.79 -5.64
C ALA A 180 -2.08 -3.51 -5.01
N HIS A 181 -1.02 -4.12 -5.56
CA HIS A 181 0.38 -3.94 -5.17
C HIS A 181 1.21 -3.44 -6.36
N ILE A 182 2.38 -2.88 -6.07
CA ILE A 182 3.36 -2.59 -7.11
C ILE A 182 3.70 -3.91 -7.82
N PRO A 183 3.71 -3.93 -9.17
CA PRO A 183 4.07 -5.14 -9.90
C PRO A 183 5.44 -5.68 -9.46
N GLY A 184 5.52 -6.97 -9.12
CA GLY A 184 6.76 -7.55 -8.59
C GLY A 184 7.96 -7.42 -9.52
N HIS A 185 7.72 -7.34 -10.84
CA HIS A 185 8.76 -7.08 -11.82
C HIS A 185 9.40 -5.68 -11.66
N VAL A 186 8.60 -4.66 -11.31
CA VAL A 186 9.11 -3.29 -11.07
C VAL A 186 10.03 -3.29 -9.86
N LEU A 187 9.60 -3.92 -8.75
CA LEU A 187 10.43 -4.07 -7.55
C LEU A 187 11.68 -4.90 -7.83
N GLY A 188 11.56 -5.98 -8.64
CA GLY A 188 12.70 -6.80 -9.03
C GLY A 188 13.74 -6.04 -9.86
N ILE A 189 13.30 -5.24 -10.83
CA ILE A 189 14.18 -4.38 -11.63
C ILE A 189 14.86 -3.34 -10.75
N LEU A 190 14.11 -2.71 -9.83
CA LEU A 190 14.65 -1.72 -8.92
C LEU A 190 15.73 -2.30 -7.99
N LEU A 191 15.50 -3.48 -7.41
CA LEU A 191 16.48 -4.18 -6.59
C LEU A 191 17.72 -4.62 -7.39
N LEU A 192 17.52 -5.12 -8.61
CA LEU A 192 18.63 -5.46 -9.50
C LEU A 192 19.47 -4.22 -9.83
N PHE A 193 18.81 -3.11 -10.15
CA PHE A 193 19.49 -1.85 -10.47
C PHE A 193 20.29 -1.34 -9.25
N ALA A 194 19.72 -1.40 -8.06
CA ALA A 194 20.40 -1.05 -6.81
C ALA A 194 21.63 -1.96 -6.54
N ALA A 195 21.49 -3.28 -6.76
CA ALA A 195 22.58 -4.23 -6.60
C ALA A 195 23.73 -3.98 -7.59
N LEU A 196 23.40 -3.75 -8.88
CA LEU A 196 24.40 -3.43 -9.91
C LEU A 196 25.09 -2.09 -9.66
N SER A 197 24.36 -1.09 -9.17
CA SER A 197 24.94 0.20 -8.75
C SER A 197 25.91 0.01 -7.59
N ALA A 198 25.61 -0.86 -6.64
CA ALA A 198 26.49 -1.19 -5.53
C ALA A 198 27.79 -1.91 -6.00
N VAL A 199 27.66 -2.83 -6.98
CA VAL A 199 28.84 -3.49 -7.59
C VAL A 199 29.71 -2.44 -8.29
N MET A 200 29.12 -1.54 -9.07
CA MET A 200 29.83 -0.47 -9.79
C MET A 200 30.53 0.48 -8.81
N LEU A 201 29.86 0.84 -7.72
CA LEU A 201 30.45 1.65 -6.64
C LEU A 201 31.68 0.97 -6.05
N GLY A 202 31.60 -0.34 -5.73
CA GLY A 202 32.71 -1.11 -5.22
C GLY A 202 33.88 -1.17 -6.20
N TYR A 203 33.60 -1.35 -7.48
CA TYR A 203 34.60 -1.36 -8.54
C TYR A 203 35.39 -0.04 -8.58
N ILE A 204 34.71 1.11 -8.55
CA ILE A 204 35.35 2.44 -8.62
C ILE A 204 36.11 2.77 -7.33
N LEU A 205 35.57 2.38 -6.15
CA LEU A 205 36.26 2.57 -4.88
C LEU A 205 37.60 1.82 -4.80
N ALA A 206 37.69 0.64 -5.43
CA ALA A 206 38.93 -0.12 -5.50
C ALA A 206 39.99 0.59 -6.35
N ASP A 207 39.58 1.43 -7.33
CA ASP A 207 40.49 2.18 -8.19
C ASP A 207 41.13 3.39 -7.52
N ASN A 208 40.37 4.08 -6.64
CA ASN A 208 40.82 5.32 -6.02
C ASN A 208 41.77 5.14 -4.81
N GLY A 209 42.06 3.91 -4.40
CA GLY A 209 43.09 3.59 -3.38
C GLY A 209 42.79 4.02 -1.94
N LYS A 210 41.71 4.78 -1.70
CA LYS A 210 41.24 5.18 -0.35
C LYS A 210 39.79 4.79 -0.19
N PRO A 211 39.47 3.73 0.55
CA PRO A 211 38.10 3.35 0.81
C PRO A 211 37.45 4.38 1.74
N HIS A 212 36.55 5.21 1.22
CA HIS A 212 35.67 6.06 2.02
C HIS A 212 34.53 5.22 2.65
N ARG A 213 34.92 4.25 3.51
CA ARG A 213 34.01 3.22 4.05
C ARG A 213 32.76 3.82 4.72
N ILE A 214 32.95 4.90 5.49
CA ILE A 214 31.83 5.56 6.19
C ILE A 214 30.85 6.17 5.18
N ALA A 215 31.33 6.93 4.20
CA ALA A 215 30.47 7.56 3.19
C ALA A 215 29.73 6.49 2.36
N THR A 216 30.41 5.42 1.96
CA THR A 216 29.79 4.30 1.25
C THR A 216 28.72 3.63 2.10
N MET A 217 29.00 3.35 3.37
CA MET A 217 28.02 2.75 4.28
C MET A 217 26.78 3.64 4.43
N LEU A 218 26.97 4.95 4.64
CA LEU A 218 25.88 5.90 4.74
C LEU A 218 25.02 5.92 3.46
N LEU A 219 25.66 5.93 2.28
CA LEU A 219 24.94 5.87 1.01
C LEU A 219 24.09 4.60 0.89
N LEU A 220 24.66 3.42 1.21
CA LEU A 220 23.93 2.16 1.14
C LEU A 220 22.78 2.10 2.16
N VAL A 221 22.98 2.63 3.36
CA VAL A 221 21.90 2.74 4.36
C VAL A 221 20.78 3.64 3.85
N LEU A 222 21.10 4.81 3.30
CA LEU A 222 20.07 5.72 2.74
C LEU A 222 19.30 5.09 1.58
N LEU A 223 19.97 4.40 0.67
CA LEU A 223 19.32 3.67 -0.42
C LEU A 223 18.44 2.54 0.12
N THR A 224 18.91 1.80 1.12
CA THR A 224 18.12 0.75 1.78
C THR A 224 16.87 1.33 2.44
N LEU A 225 16.99 2.46 3.15
CA LEU A 225 15.86 3.13 3.79
C LEU A 225 14.83 3.59 2.74
N ALA A 226 15.27 4.13 1.59
CA ALA A 226 14.37 4.49 0.51
C ALA A 226 13.61 3.28 -0.06
N LEU A 227 14.30 2.16 -0.29
CA LEU A 227 13.67 0.92 -0.75
C LEU A 227 12.69 0.35 0.29
N VAL A 228 13.05 0.38 1.57
CA VAL A 228 12.17 -0.07 2.66
C VAL A 228 10.93 0.82 2.77
N ALA A 229 11.07 2.15 2.62
CA ALA A 229 9.94 3.08 2.64
C ALA A 229 8.95 2.80 1.49
N ILE A 230 9.45 2.50 0.28
CA ILE A 230 8.61 2.09 -0.86
C ILE A 230 7.84 0.81 -0.53
N LEU A 231 8.52 -0.19 0.02
CA LEU A 231 7.91 -1.47 0.41
C LEU A 231 6.90 -1.30 1.55
N ASP A 232 7.15 -0.38 2.48
CA ASP A 232 6.24 -0.09 3.59
C ASP A 232 4.93 0.52 3.09
N LEU A 233 5.01 1.52 2.21
CA LEU A 233 3.84 2.14 1.58
C LEU A 233 3.02 1.15 0.72
N ASP A 234 3.68 0.19 0.08
CA ASP A 234 2.98 -0.81 -0.75
C ASP A 234 2.24 -1.85 0.11
N ARG A 235 2.62 -2.03 1.38
CA ARG A 235 1.99 -2.98 2.29
C ARG A 235 0.78 -2.39 2.98
N PRO A 236 -0.43 -2.93 2.78
CA PRO A 236 -1.63 -2.35 3.38
C PRO A 236 -1.71 -2.50 4.90
N ARG A 237 -0.97 -3.45 5.53
CA ARG A 237 -1.15 -3.79 6.97
C ARG A 237 0.09 -4.20 7.76
N SER A 238 1.13 -4.71 7.12
CA SER A 238 2.29 -5.30 7.83
C SER A 238 3.46 -4.33 7.99
N GLY A 239 3.24 -3.05 7.68
CA GLY A 239 4.22 -1.97 7.74
C GLY A 239 4.06 -1.02 8.92
N GLY A 240 4.95 -0.05 9.02
CA GLY A 240 4.86 1.08 9.94
C GLY A 240 3.82 2.11 9.49
N ILE A 241 3.58 2.20 8.17
CA ILE A 241 2.62 3.14 7.57
C ILE A 241 1.31 2.39 7.28
N GLN A 242 0.29 2.63 8.11
CA GLN A 242 -1.01 1.98 7.98
C GLN A 242 -2.10 3.00 7.64
N VAL A 243 -3.11 2.56 6.88
CA VAL A 243 -4.29 3.38 6.58
C VAL A 243 -5.21 3.38 7.80
N SER A 244 -5.43 4.59 8.35
CA SER A 244 -6.33 4.79 9.49
C SER A 244 -7.77 4.40 9.14
N GLN A 245 -8.46 3.72 10.06
CA GLN A 245 -9.87 3.38 9.97
C GLN A 245 -10.77 4.37 10.72
N GLN A 246 -10.20 5.45 11.22
CA GLN A 246 -10.88 6.48 12.01
C GLN A 246 -12.22 6.93 11.39
N PRO A 247 -12.36 7.16 10.07
CA PRO A 247 -13.64 7.57 9.50
C PRO A 247 -14.79 6.56 9.73
N LEU A 248 -14.49 5.26 9.70
CA LEU A 248 -15.48 4.21 9.98
C LEU A 248 -15.76 4.08 11.48
N ASP A 249 -14.76 4.26 12.34
CA ASP A 249 -14.93 4.28 13.79
C ASP A 249 -15.78 5.47 14.24
N ASP A 250 -15.55 6.65 13.69
CA ASP A 250 -16.36 7.85 13.94
C ASP A 250 -17.80 7.66 13.46
N LEU A 251 -17.98 7.05 12.29
CA LEU A 251 -19.31 6.69 11.81
C LEU A 251 -20.01 5.71 12.75
N ARG A 252 -19.33 4.65 13.20
CA ARG A 252 -19.87 3.70 14.16
C ARG A 252 -20.30 4.40 15.46
N GLY A 253 -19.47 5.30 15.97
CA GLY A 253 -19.78 6.12 17.13
C GLY A 253 -21.00 7.00 16.93
N SER A 254 -21.12 7.67 15.79
CA SER A 254 -22.26 8.54 15.47
C SER A 254 -23.58 7.74 15.34
N ILE A 255 -23.54 6.58 14.68
CA ILE A 255 -24.68 5.65 14.55
C ILE A 255 -25.11 5.09 15.92
N ALA A 256 -24.17 4.80 16.81
CA ALA A 256 -24.45 4.31 18.15
C ALA A 256 -25.06 5.39 19.06
N ALA A 257 -24.61 6.64 18.91
CA ALA A 257 -25.13 7.80 19.65
C ALA A 257 -26.54 8.20 19.19
N ASP A 258 -26.90 7.86 17.95
CA ASP A 258 -28.18 8.17 17.35
C ASP A 258 -29.26 7.21 17.87
N ARG A 259 -29.75 7.52 19.09
CA ARG A 259 -30.79 6.78 19.84
C ARG A 259 -32.19 7.29 19.56
N SER A 260 -32.36 8.15 18.54
CA SER A 260 -33.71 8.65 18.24
C SER A 260 -34.63 7.51 17.85
N PRO A 261 -35.78 7.42 18.50
CA PRO A 261 -36.77 6.36 18.25
C PRO A 261 -37.29 6.41 16.81
#